data_480861a51cece9cc7fd937cb9e8ce8e8
#
_entry.id   480861a51cece9cc7fd937cb9e8ce8e8
#
_cell.length_a   1.000
_cell.length_b   1.000
_cell.length_c   1.000
_cell.angle_alpha   90.00
_cell.angle_beta   90.00
_cell.angle_gamma   90.00
#
_symmetry.space_group_name_H-M   'P 1'
#
loop_
_entity.id
_entity.type
_entity.pdbx_description
1 polymer ?
#
loop_
_entity_poly.entity_id
_entity_poly.type
_entity_poly.pdbx_seq_one_letter_code
_entity_poly.pdbx_strand_id
1 'polypeptide(L)'
;MTNEYIKPPVEIRYKNELDALKSVDIGKKPENWVLSPKAVRTFILGGIIKTADGKMQIKRKFYGNDALVERCIITLAGNRGLMLVGEPGTAKTMLSELLSAACCGISTNTVQGTAGTTEDMIKYSWNYAMLLSKGPCREALVPAPLLIGMEQGIFARFEEITRTPAEIQDSLISVMSDQILNIPELENEGIVFAKQGFNIIGTANTRDKGVNEMSGALKRRFNFETVEPVRDVRLEKEIIIREAQDLAKTGHIDQPIDTDAAELLAVTYHELREGVTSEGTKLERPNAVMSTAEAVSVFYQTM
;
A
#
# COMPACT_ATOMS: atom_id res chain seq x y z
N MET A 1 21.00 -0.09 -12.29
CA MET A 1 20.51 1.20 -11.79
C MET A 1 19.65 1.10 -10.51
N THR A 2 19.57 -0.04 -9.85
CA THR A 2 18.72 -0.25 -8.65
C THR A 2 19.45 -0.07 -7.31
N ASN A 3 20.74 0.18 -7.31
CA ASN A 3 21.58 0.29 -6.09
C ASN A 3 21.72 1.72 -5.54
N GLU A 4 20.97 2.69 -6.05
CA GLU A 4 21.08 4.09 -5.63
C GLU A 4 20.17 4.40 -4.42
N TYR A 5 19.13 3.58 -4.19
CA TYR A 5 18.14 3.78 -3.13
C TYR A 5 18.13 2.62 -2.15
N ILE A 6 18.10 2.92 -0.86
CA ILE A 6 17.98 1.90 0.21
C ILE A 6 16.69 1.11 0.05
N LYS A 7 15.56 1.79 -0.24
CA LYS A 7 14.25 1.20 -0.50
C LYS A 7 13.64 1.85 -1.73
N PRO A 8 13.91 1.33 -2.95
CA PRO A 8 13.32 1.90 -4.15
C PRO A 8 11.79 1.70 -4.17
N PRO A 9 11.01 2.68 -4.69
CA PRO A 9 9.58 2.53 -4.93
C PRO A 9 9.28 1.30 -5.79
N VAL A 10 8.07 0.77 -5.67
CA VAL A 10 7.64 -0.46 -6.37
C VAL A 10 7.82 -0.37 -7.88
N GLU A 11 7.49 0.77 -8.48
CA GLU A 11 7.62 1.01 -9.92
C GLU A 11 9.07 1.01 -10.41
N ILE A 12 10.03 1.31 -9.53
CA ILE A 12 11.46 1.20 -9.82
C ILE A 12 11.96 -0.22 -9.53
N ARG A 13 11.61 -0.78 -8.37
CA ARG A 13 12.02 -2.12 -7.94
C ARG A 13 11.60 -3.21 -8.93
N TYR A 14 10.41 -3.11 -9.49
CA TYR A 14 9.83 -4.10 -10.41
C TYR A 14 9.66 -3.57 -11.85
N LYS A 15 10.46 -2.57 -12.23
CA LYS A 15 10.36 -1.91 -13.53
C LYS A 15 10.30 -2.89 -14.70
N ASN A 16 11.20 -3.87 -14.74
CA ASN A 16 11.27 -4.84 -15.84
C ASN A 16 9.99 -5.65 -15.98
N GLU A 17 9.37 -6.06 -14.86
CA GLU A 17 8.11 -6.81 -14.87
C GLU A 17 6.92 -5.93 -15.30
N LEU A 18 6.88 -4.68 -14.81
CA LEU A 18 5.85 -3.71 -15.19
C LEU A 18 5.93 -3.35 -16.68
N ASP A 19 7.12 -3.10 -17.18
CA ASP A 19 7.34 -2.77 -18.60
C ASP A 19 7.00 -3.96 -19.50
N ALA A 20 7.37 -5.19 -19.11
CA ALA A 20 6.99 -6.40 -19.82
C ALA A 20 5.46 -6.61 -19.85
N LEU A 21 4.79 -6.41 -18.70
CA LEU A 21 3.32 -6.49 -18.63
C LEU A 21 2.67 -5.44 -19.54
N LYS A 22 3.14 -4.18 -19.51
CA LYS A 22 2.65 -3.11 -20.39
C LYS A 22 2.74 -3.47 -21.86
N SER A 23 3.84 -4.12 -22.30
CA SER A 23 4.08 -4.46 -23.68
C SER A 23 3.13 -5.53 -24.23
N VAL A 24 2.57 -6.39 -23.37
CA VAL A 24 1.69 -7.52 -23.78
C VAL A 24 0.24 -7.33 -23.32
N ASP A 25 -0.06 -6.27 -22.57
CA ASP A 25 -1.38 -6.03 -22.02
C ASP A 25 -2.35 -5.42 -23.04
N ILE A 26 -3.18 -6.27 -23.62
CA ILE A 26 -4.26 -5.91 -24.56
C ILE A 26 -5.62 -5.78 -23.86
N GLY A 27 -5.65 -5.91 -22.52
CA GLY A 27 -6.88 -5.84 -21.74
C GLY A 27 -7.48 -4.45 -21.72
N LYS A 28 -8.82 -4.37 -21.56
CA LYS A 28 -9.49 -3.08 -21.35
C LYS A 28 -9.04 -2.49 -20.00
N LYS A 29 -8.63 -1.24 -20.04
CA LYS A 29 -8.13 -0.51 -18.85
C LYS A 29 -9.19 0.48 -18.37
N PRO A 30 -9.38 0.65 -17.05
CA PRO A 30 -10.01 1.86 -16.53
C PRO A 30 -9.23 3.10 -16.98
N GLU A 31 -9.91 4.23 -17.04
CA GLU A 31 -9.27 5.50 -17.46
C GLU A 31 -8.07 5.83 -16.56
N ASN A 32 -6.99 6.30 -17.17
CA ASN A 32 -5.71 6.61 -16.53
C ASN A 32 -4.98 5.42 -15.86
N TRP A 33 -5.47 4.19 -15.99
CA TRP A 33 -4.71 3.04 -15.52
C TRP A 33 -3.61 2.65 -16.51
N VAL A 34 -2.46 2.31 -15.95
CA VAL A 34 -1.29 1.84 -16.72
C VAL A 34 -1.49 0.42 -17.21
N LEU A 35 -2.02 -0.45 -16.35
CA LEU A 35 -2.29 -1.87 -16.63
C LEU A 35 -3.78 -2.19 -16.52
N SER A 36 -4.24 -3.16 -17.30
CA SER A 36 -5.59 -3.72 -17.17
C SER A 36 -5.75 -4.46 -15.85
N PRO A 37 -6.97 -4.64 -15.32
CA PRO A 37 -7.21 -5.39 -14.09
C PRO A 37 -6.57 -6.79 -14.08
N LYS A 38 -6.55 -7.48 -15.24
CA LYS A 38 -5.91 -8.78 -15.39
C LYS A 38 -4.40 -8.69 -15.27
N ALA A 39 -3.78 -7.68 -15.86
CA ALA A 39 -2.35 -7.47 -15.79
C ALA A 39 -1.92 -7.02 -14.38
N VAL A 40 -2.72 -6.17 -13.69
CA VAL A 40 -2.52 -5.83 -12.26
C VAL A 40 -2.54 -7.09 -11.41
N ARG A 41 -3.54 -7.97 -11.59
CA ARG A 41 -3.60 -9.25 -10.90
C ARG A 41 -2.35 -10.09 -11.14
N THR A 42 -1.93 -10.21 -12.40
CA THR A 42 -0.71 -10.97 -12.76
C THR A 42 0.54 -10.38 -12.13
N PHE A 43 0.67 -9.05 -12.08
CA PHE A 43 1.78 -8.38 -11.42
C PHE A 43 1.88 -8.74 -9.93
N ILE A 44 0.74 -8.78 -9.23
CA ILE A 44 0.70 -9.00 -7.77
C ILE A 44 0.79 -10.49 -7.41
N LEU A 45 -0.01 -11.33 -8.08
CA LEU A 45 -0.16 -12.75 -7.76
C LEU A 45 0.81 -13.66 -8.53
N GLY A 46 1.53 -13.08 -9.49
CA GLY A 46 2.45 -13.83 -10.34
C GLY A 46 1.77 -14.53 -11.52
N GLY A 47 2.59 -15.04 -12.40
CA GLY A 47 2.14 -15.77 -13.58
C GLY A 47 3.21 -15.81 -14.67
N ILE A 48 2.88 -16.44 -15.79
CA ILE A 48 3.75 -16.50 -16.96
C ILE A 48 3.12 -15.66 -18.07
N ILE A 49 3.88 -14.72 -18.61
CA ILE A 49 3.49 -13.92 -19.76
C ILE A 49 4.35 -14.29 -20.99
N LYS A 50 3.80 -14.06 -22.17
CA LYS A 50 4.52 -14.25 -23.44
C LYS A 50 4.89 -12.86 -23.97
N THR A 51 6.18 -12.55 -23.96
CA THR A 51 6.74 -11.34 -24.57
C THR A 51 7.30 -11.64 -25.95
N ALA A 52 7.72 -10.61 -26.68
CA ALA A 52 8.41 -10.79 -27.96
C ALA A 52 9.69 -11.63 -27.84
N ASP A 53 10.38 -11.53 -26.71
CA ASP A 53 11.63 -12.24 -26.41
C ASP A 53 11.42 -13.65 -25.83
N GLY A 54 10.17 -14.08 -25.63
CA GLY A 54 9.84 -15.41 -25.12
C GLY A 54 8.93 -15.40 -23.89
N LYS A 55 9.00 -16.45 -23.08
CA LYS A 55 8.22 -16.54 -21.84
C LYS A 55 8.96 -15.84 -20.69
N MET A 56 8.25 -14.96 -19.99
CA MET A 56 8.75 -14.31 -18.77
C MET A 56 7.90 -14.72 -17.58
N GLN A 57 8.57 -15.12 -16.48
CA GLN A 57 7.94 -15.41 -15.20
C GLN A 57 7.78 -14.11 -14.41
N ILE A 58 6.55 -13.73 -14.12
CA ILE A 58 6.23 -12.67 -13.14
C ILE A 58 6.18 -13.33 -11.76
N LYS A 59 7.00 -12.85 -10.84
CA LYS A 59 7.06 -13.40 -9.47
C LYS A 59 5.84 -12.97 -8.66
N ARG A 60 5.34 -13.88 -7.81
CA ARG A 60 4.31 -13.54 -6.83
C ARG A 60 4.90 -12.59 -5.78
N LYS A 61 4.16 -11.54 -5.42
CA LYS A 61 4.60 -10.50 -4.47
C LYS A 61 3.72 -10.43 -3.23
N PHE A 62 2.45 -10.79 -3.36
CA PHE A 62 1.53 -10.82 -2.24
C PHE A 62 1.10 -12.28 -1.95
N TYR A 63 1.22 -12.68 -0.69
CA TYR A 63 0.89 -14.00 -0.17
C TYR A 63 -0.31 -13.89 0.76
N GLY A 64 -1.39 -14.55 0.40
CA GLY A 64 -2.65 -14.52 1.10
C GLY A 64 -3.78 -15.00 0.20
N ASN A 65 -4.96 -14.51 0.43
CA ASN A 65 -6.14 -14.85 -0.37
C ASN A 65 -6.13 -14.11 -1.72
N ASP A 66 -6.02 -14.84 -2.83
CA ASP A 66 -6.03 -14.27 -4.19
C ASP A 66 -7.31 -13.48 -4.46
N ALA A 67 -8.47 -13.96 -3.98
CA ALA A 67 -9.72 -13.27 -4.13
C ALA A 67 -9.76 -11.90 -3.43
N LEU A 68 -8.98 -11.70 -2.36
CA LEU A 68 -8.81 -10.38 -1.75
C LEU A 68 -8.19 -9.40 -2.73
N VAL A 69 -7.10 -9.78 -3.41
CA VAL A 69 -6.45 -8.94 -4.42
C VAL A 69 -7.40 -8.61 -5.56
N GLU A 70 -8.19 -9.58 -6.02
CA GLU A 70 -9.20 -9.39 -7.07
C GLU A 70 -10.27 -8.38 -6.63
N ARG A 71 -10.80 -8.48 -5.40
CA ARG A 71 -11.77 -7.53 -4.86
C ARG A 71 -11.18 -6.13 -4.68
N CYS A 72 -9.91 -6.01 -4.27
CA CYS A 72 -9.21 -4.73 -4.23
C CYS A 72 -9.16 -4.08 -5.62
N ILE A 73 -8.79 -4.84 -6.65
CA ILE A 73 -8.73 -4.35 -8.04
C ILE A 73 -10.12 -3.90 -8.52
N ILE A 74 -11.16 -4.69 -8.25
CA ILE A 74 -12.54 -4.34 -8.61
C ILE A 74 -13.00 -3.07 -7.89
N THR A 75 -12.69 -2.93 -6.59
CA THR A 75 -13.00 -1.74 -5.81
C THR A 75 -12.37 -0.50 -6.40
N LEU A 76 -11.07 -0.57 -6.74
CA LEU A 76 -10.32 0.56 -7.29
C LEU A 76 -10.73 0.94 -8.71
N ALA A 77 -11.28 0.00 -9.48
CA ALA A 77 -11.88 0.27 -10.78
C ALA A 77 -13.29 0.92 -10.66
N GLY A 78 -13.85 0.97 -9.47
CA GLY A 78 -15.13 1.60 -9.16
C GLY A 78 -14.96 3.01 -8.60
N ASN A 79 -16.02 3.46 -7.90
CA ASN A 79 -16.11 4.82 -7.35
C ASN A 79 -15.98 4.88 -5.81
N ARG A 80 -15.68 3.77 -5.15
CA ARG A 80 -15.45 3.72 -3.71
C ARG A 80 -13.96 3.59 -3.41
N GLY A 81 -13.53 4.22 -2.31
CA GLY A 81 -12.19 4.01 -1.79
C GLY A 81 -11.96 2.56 -1.33
N LEU A 82 -10.74 2.12 -1.32
CA LEU A 82 -10.33 0.85 -0.76
C LEU A 82 -9.77 1.06 0.65
N MET A 83 -10.29 0.32 1.65
CA MET A 83 -9.76 0.31 3.00
C MET A 83 -9.19 -1.07 3.33
N LEU A 84 -7.86 -1.15 3.47
CA LEU A 84 -7.16 -2.35 3.89
C LEU A 84 -7.06 -2.35 5.42
N VAL A 85 -7.71 -3.30 6.07
CA VAL A 85 -7.68 -3.45 7.53
C VAL A 85 -6.99 -4.75 7.92
N GLY A 86 -6.36 -4.79 9.08
CA GLY A 86 -5.72 -6.00 9.57
C GLY A 86 -4.72 -5.70 10.69
N GLU A 87 -4.11 -6.75 11.21
CA GLU A 87 -3.07 -6.62 12.24
C GLU A 87 -1.82 -5.93 11.69
N PRO A 88 -0.98 -5.31 12.52
CA PRO A 88 0.33 -4.82 12.11
C PRO A 88 1.16 -5.94 11.45
N GLY A 89 1.94 -5.60 10.42
CA GLY A 89 2.81 -6.55 9.73
C GLY A 89 2.14 -7.54 8.77
N THR A 90 0.85 -7.39 8.46
CA THR A 90 0.12 -8.22 7.47
C THR A 90 0.30 -7.79 6.03
N ALA A 91 1.29 -6.95 5.72
CA ALA A 91 1.59 -6.47 4.37
C ALA A 91 0.53 -5.54 3.72
N LYS A 92 -0.31 -4.84 4.50
CA LYS A 92 -1.28 -3.87 3.98
C LYS A 92 -0.63 -2.77 3.15
N THR A 93 0.40 -2.12 3.70
CA THR A 93 1.17 -1.08 3.02
C THR A 93 1.82 -1.60 1.74
N MET A 94 2.41 -2.81 1.77
CA MET A 94 2.98 -3.41 0.58
C MET A 94 1.92 -3.65 -0.50
N LEU A 95 0.73 -4.15 -0.14
CA LEU A 95 -0.37 -4.36 -1.09
C LEU A 95 -0.85 -3.04 -1.67
N SER A 96 -0.98 -1.98 -0.86
CA SER A 96 -1.36 -0.64 -1.34
C SER A 96 -0.33 -0.06 -2.31
N GLU A 97 0.98 -0.26 -2.05
CA GLU A 97 2.08 0.13 -2.94
C GLU A 97 2.03 -0.62 -4.27
N LEU A 98 1.84 -1.94 -4.24
CA LEU A 98 1.76 -2.79 -5.43
C LEU A 98 0.57 -2.41 -6.32
N LEU A 99 -0.61 -2.18 -5.71
CA LEU A 99 -1.82 -1.73 -6.42
C LEU A 99 -1.59 -0.37 -7.08
N SER A 100 -1.06 0.61 -6.34
CA SER A 100 -0.80 1.95 -6.86
C SER A 100 0.21 1.94 -8.01
N ALA A 101 1.33 1.23 -7.86
CA ALA A 101 2.33 1.12 -8.92
C ALA A 101 1.79 0.45 -10.18
N ALA A 102 1.00 -0.62 -10.03
CA ALA A 102 0.44 -1.36 -11.16
C ALA A 102 -0.69 -0.60 -11.87
N CYS A 103 -1.54 0.10 -11.12
CA CYS A 103 -2.66 0.86 -11.69
C CYS A 103 -2.22 2.24 -12.19
N CYS A 104 -1.47 2.99 -11.39
CA CYS A 104 -1.15 4.39 -11.66
C CYS A 104 0.28 4.62 -12.15
N GLY A 105 1.17 3.62 -12.05
CA GLY A 105 2.58 3.77 -12.40
C GLY A 105 3.41 4.48 -11.32
N ILE A 106 2.82 4.80 -10.18
CA ILE A 106 3.46 5.49 -9.05
C ILE A 106 2.91 4.97 -7.73
N SER A 107 3.81 4.67 -6.78
CA SER A 107 3.46 4.20 -5.43
C SER A 107 3.74 5.23 -4.33
N THR A 108 4.34 6.36 -4.66
CA THR A 108 4.85 7.33 -3.68
C THR A 108 3.86 8.44 -3.31
N ASN A 109 2.70 8.54 -3.97
CA ASN A 109 1.67 9.53 -3.63
C ASN A 109 0.93 9.09 -2.35
N THR A 110 1.51 9.41 -1.18
CA THR A 110 1.07 8.87 0.12
C THR A 110 1.11 9.91 1.24
N VAL A 111 0.17 9.75 2.17
CA VAL A 111 0.13 10.43 3.49
C VAL A 111 0.30 9.36 4.56
N GLN A 112 1.17 9.60 5.53
CA GLN A 112 1.27 8.79 6.75
C GLN A 112 0.41 9.39 7.85
N GLY A 113 -0.61 8.68 8.29
CA GLY A 113 -1.49 9.08 9.38
C GLY A 113 -0.78 9.04 10.73
N THR A 114 -0.87 10.12 11.47
CA THR A 114 -0.37 10.28 12.83
C THR A 114 -1.33 11.18 13.63
N ALA A 115 -1.17 11.24 14.94
CA ALA A 115 -1.93 12.18 15.77
C ALA A 115 -1.67 13.66 15.43
N GLY A 116 -0.52 13.96 14.79
CA GLY A 116 -0.16 15.31 14.35
C GLY A 116 -0.47 15.59 12.88
N THR A 117 -1.15 14.68 12.17
CA THR A 117 -1.53 14.91 10.76
C THR A 117 -2.55 16.02 10.68
N THR A 118 -2.31 16.98 9.80
CA THR A 118 -3.15 18.14 9.56
C THR A 118 -3.74 18.11 8.15
N GLU A 119 -4.72 18.96 7.88
CA GLU A 119 -5.42 18.99 6.60
C GLU A 119 -4.53 19.42 5.43
N ASP A 120 -3.59 20.31 5.70
CA ASP A 120 -2.60 20.80 4.73
C ASP A 120 -1.58 19.71 4.30
N MET A 121 -1.31 18.74 5.14
CA MET A 121 -0.50 17.56 4.78
C MET A 121 -1.23 16.61 3.83
N ILE A 122 -2.55 16.71 3.74
CA ILE A 122 -3.40 15.81 2.95
C ILE A 122 -3.83 16.47 1.64
N LYS A 123 -4.36 17.69 1.73
CA LYS A 123 -4.99 18.41 0.61
C LYS A 123 -4.00 19.31 -0.12
N TYR A 124 -3.56 20.38 0.51
CA TYR A 124 -2.60 21.35 -0.02
C TYR A 124 -2.09 22.25 1.09
N SER A 125 -0.97 22.89 0.86
CA SER A 125 -0.43 23.96 1.70
C SER A 125 -0.04 25.17 0.85
N TRP A 126 0.51 26.20 1.48
CA TRP A 126 0.93 27.42 0.80
C TRP A 126 2.43 27.65 0.90
N ASN A 127 3.03 28.06 -0.21
CA ASN A 127 4.35 28.69 -0.17
C ASN A 127 4.17 30.13 0.36
N TYR A 128 4.46 30.31 1.65
CA TYR A 128 4.23 31.59 2.34
C TYR A 128 5.01 32.76 1.74
N ALA A 129 6.21 32.55 1.21
CA ALA A 129 6.97 33.61 0.55
C ALA A 129 6.28 34.10 -0.72
N MET A 130 5.73 33.20 -1.52
CA MET A 130 4.94 33.54 -2.70
C MET A 130 3.60 34.14 -2.32
N LEU A 131 2.94 33.61 -1.31
CA LEU A 131 1.66 34.13 -0.81
C LEU A 131 1.77 35.59 -0.36
N LEU A 132 2.85 35.95 0.35
CA LEU A 132 3.11 37.34 0.78
C LEU A 132 3.45 38.27 -0.37
N SER A 133 4.10 37.79 -1.43
CA SER A 133 4.53 38.62 -2.56
C SER A 133 3.48 38.79 -3.65
N LYS A 134 2.67 37.75 -3.92
CA LYS A 134 1.71 37.71 -5.04
C LYS A 134 0.25 37.56 -4.60
N GLY A 135 0.00 37.33 -3.31
CA GLY A 135 -1.32 36.93 -2.82
C GLY A 135 -1.66 35.48 -3.14
N PRO A 136 -2.87 35.00 -2.78
CA PRO A 136 -3.34 33.66 -3.11
C PRO A 136 -3.41 33.48 -4.63
N CYS A 137 -2.61 32.58 -5.14
CA CYS A 137 -2.56 32.22 -6.56
C CYS A 137 -2.12 30.75 -6.74
N ARG A 138 -2.38 30.20 -7.92
CA ARG A 138 -2.08 28.80 -8.22
C ARG A 138 -0.59 28.48 -8.06
N GLU A 139 0.31 29.41 -8.38
CA GLU A 139 1.75 29.19 -8.24
C GLU A 139 2.21 29.16 -6.77
N ALA A 140 1.48 29.82 -5.86
CA ALA A 140 1.77 29.77 -4.42
C ALA A 140 1.21 28.52 -3.75
N LEU A 141 0.33 27.78 -4.42
CA LEU A 141 -0.25 26.54 -3.91
C LEU A 141 0.76 25.40 -3.98
N VAL A 142 0.94 24.68 -2.86
CA VAL A 142 1.77 23.48 -2.77
C VAL A 142 0.84 22.27 -2.64
N PRO A 143 0.63 21.50 -3.71
CA PRO A 143 -0.29 20.38 -3.67
C PRO A 143 0.23 19.26 -2.76
N ALA A 144 -0.67 18.68 -1.94
CA ALA A 144 -0.44 17.49 -1.14
C ALA A 144 -1.05 16.25 -1.84
N PRO A 145 -0.83 15.04 -1.36
CA PRO A 145 -1.17 13.80 -2.07
C PRO A 145 -2.62 13.70 -2.56
N LEU A 146 -3.60 14.24 -1.85
CA LEU A 146 -4.98 14.22 -2.28
C LEU A 146 -5.20 15.08 -3.53
N LEU A 147 -4.71 16.33 -3.52
CA LEU A 147 -4.81 17.22 -4.66
C LEU A 147 -4.03 16.71 -5.87
N ILE A 148 -2.80 16.18 -5.64
CA ILE A 148 -2.00 15.52 -6.69
C ILE A 148 -2.81 14.37 -7.32
N GLY A 149 -3.40 13.52 -6.48
CA GLY A 149 -4.22 12.40 -6.94
C GLY A 149 -5.38 12.85 -7.81
N MET A 150 -6.13 13.86 -7.36
CA MET A 150 -7.27 14.40 -8.09
C MET A 150 -6.86 15.02 -9.43
N GLU A 151 -5.82 15.83 -9.46
CA GLU A 151 -5.35 16.52 -10.67
C GLU A 151 -4.74 15.60 -11.71
N GLN A 152 -4.10 14.52 -11.27
CA GLN A 152 -3.43 13.57 -12.17
C GLN A 152 -4.28 12.34 -12.49
N GLY A 153 -5.37 12.09 -11.76
CA GLY A 153 -6.19 10.88 -11.90
C GLY A 153 -5.46 9.63 -11.42
N ILE A 154 -4.70 9.74 -10.31
CA ILE A 154 -3.96 8.66 -9.68
C ILE A 154 -4.43 8.43 -8.25
N PHE A 155 -4.03 7.31 -7.65
CA PHE A 155 -4.42 7.01 -6.27
C PHE A 155 -3.70 7.91 -5.26
N ALA A 156 -4.44 8.40 -4.27
CA ALA A 156 -3.89 8.93 -3.03
C ALA A 156 -3.90 7.82 -1.97
N ARG A 157 -2.72 7.47 -1.44
CA ARG A 157 -2.60 6.47 -0.38
C ARG A 157 -2.60 7.16 0.97
N PHE A 158 -3.42 6.68 1.91
CA PHE A 158 -3.47 7.18 3.26
C PHE A 158 -3.16 6.03 4.24
N GLU A 159 -1.90 5.92 4.62
CA GLU A 159 -1.43 4.87 5.52
C GLU A 159 -1.82 5.21 6.98
N GLU A 160 -2.29 4.20 7.72
CA GLU A 160 -2.71 4.31 9.13
C GLU A 160 -3.72 5.44 9.40
N ILE A 161 -4.72 5.59 8.54
CA ILE A 161 -5.71 6.67 8.58
C ILE A 161 -6.37 6.83 9.95
N THR A 162 -6.60 5.75 10.69
CA THR A 162 -7.21 5.75 12.02
C THR A 162 -6.34 6.38 13.10
N ARG A 163 -5.05 6.65 12.86
CA ARG A 163 -4.21 7.43 13.77
C ARG A 163 -4.42 8.93 13.65
N THR A 164 -5.03 9.36 12.57
CA THR A 164 -5.33 10.78 12.31
C THR A 164 -6.56 11.21 13.11
N PRO A 165 -6.63 12.45 13.62
CA PRO A 165 -7.83 12.97 14.28
C PRO A 165 -9.10 12.79 13.44
N ALA A 166 -10.24 12.52 14.09
CA ALA A 166 -11.48 12.20 13.41
C ALA A 166 -11.96 13.33 12.48
N GLU A 167 -11.78 14.58 12.88
CA GLU A 167 -12.13 15.75 12.09
C GLU A 167 -11.34 15.82 10.76
N ILE A 168 -10.07 15.42 10.83
CA ILE A 168 -9.19 15.37 9.64
C ILE A 168 -9.57 14.19 8.73
N GLN A 169 -9.94 13.03 9.32
CA GLN A 169 -10.47 11.92 8.53
C GLN A 169 -11.76 12.34 7.79
N ASP A 170 -12.67 13.03 8.47
CA ASP A 170 -13.95 13.46 7.91
C ASP A 170 -13.80 14.52 6.81
N SER A 171 -12.67 15.22 6.76
CA SER A 171 -12.38 16.15 5.68
C SER A 171 -12.28 15.50 4.29
N LEU A 172 -12.12 14.15 4.24
CA LEU A 172 -12.15 13.36 3.01
C LEU A 172 -13.57 13.10 2.47
N ILE A 173 -14.61 13.28 3.30
CA ILE A 173 -15.98 12.90 2.96
C ILE A 173 -16.48 13.61 1.69
N SER A 174 -16.28 14.92 1.60
CA SER A 174 -16.71 15.72 0.45
C SER A 174 -16.00 15.28 -0.84
N VAL A 175 -14.67 15.12 -0.78
CA VAL A 175 -13.88 14.70 -1.93
C VAL A 175 -14.30 13.30 -2.40
N MET A 176 -14.55 12.37 -1.49
CA MET A 176 -14.98 11.01 -1.86
C MET A 176 -16.41 10.93 -2.35
N SER A 177 -17.29 11.88 -1.95
CA SER A 177 -18.69 11.92 -2.38
C SER A 177 -18.87 12.62 -3.71
N ASP A 178 -18.33 13.83 -3.78
CA ASP A 178 -18.62 14.77 -4.86
C ASP A 178 -17.50 14.83 -5.89
N GLN A 179 -16.34 14.20 -5.57
CA GLN A 179 -15.13 14.22 -6.41
C GLN A 179 -14.65 15.66 -6.69
N ILE A 180 -14.88 16.55 -5.73
CA ILE A 180 -14.56 17.97 -5.81
C ILE A 180 -13.77 18.37 -4.58
N LEU A 181 -12.71 19.14 -4.79
CA LEU A 181 -11.98 19.85 -3.74
C LEU A 181 -12.14 21.37 -3.98
N ASN A 182 -12.60 22.05 -2.96
CA ASN A 182 -12.71 23.51 -2.99
C ASN A 182 -11.52 24.16 -2.27
N ILE A 183 -10.88 25.12 -2.92
CA ILE A 183 -9.76 25.92 -2.41
C ILE A 183 -10.27 27.38 -2.35
N PRO A 184 -10.91 27.80 -1.25
CA PRO A 184 -11.62 29.08 -1.20
C PRO A 184 -10.74 30.29 -1.47
N GLU A 185 -9.46 30.21 -1.15
CA GLU A 185 -8.48 31.28 -1.32
C GLU A 185 -8.19 31.62 -2.79
N LEU A 186 -8.49 30.71 -3.72
CA LEU A 186 -8.32 30.93 -5.16
C LEU A 186 -9.59 31.43 -5.86
N GLU A 187 -10.62 31.79 -5.09
CA GLU A 187 -11.90 32.30 -5.60
C GLU A 187 -12.46 31.47 -6.78
N ASN A 188 -12.57 32.07 -7.97
CA ASN A 188 -13.16 31.45 -9.15
C ASN A 188 -12.34 30.28 -9.71
N GLU A 189 -11.03 30.17 -9.42
CA GLU A 189 -10.13 29.09 -9.84
C GLU A 189 -9.96 28.02 -8.78
N GLY A 190 -10.64 28.16 -7.64
CA GLY A 190 -10.47 27.29 -6.47
C GLY A 190 -11.20 25.96 -6.52
N ILE A 191 -11.97 25.66 -7.57
CA ILE A 191 -12.70 24.40 -7.68
C ILE A 191 -11.87 23.40 -8.49
N VAL A 192 -11.47 22.30 -7.85
CA VAL A 192 -10.73 21.20 -8.49
C VAL A 192 -11.64 19.98 -8.59
N PHE A 193 -11.87 19.50 -9.81
CA PHE A 193 -12.59 18.26 -10.08
C PHE A 193 -11.57 17.11 -10.17
N ALA A 194 -11.90 15.98 -9.56
CA ALA A 194 -11.06 14.79 -9.70
C ALA A 194 -11.10 14.25 -11.13
N LYS A 195 -9.92 14.03 -11.70
CA LYS A 195 -9.79 13.33 -12.98
C LYS A 195 -10.15 11.86 -12.83
N GLN A 196 -10.65 11.26 -13.90
CA GLN A 196 -10.92 9.83 -13.95
C GLN A 196 -9.65 9.04 -13.62
N GLY A 197 -9.81 7.92 -12.90
CA GLY A 197 -8.71 7.14 -12.37
C GLY A 197 -8.31 7.52 -10.94
N PHE A 198 -8.72 8.69 -10.43
CA PHE A 198 -8.52 9.04 -9.03
C PHE A 198 -9.28 8.10 -8.11
N ASN A 199 -8.60 7.63 -7.06
CA ASN A 199 -9.22 6.90 -5.95
C ASN A 199 -8.36 7.05 -4.68
N ILE A 200 -8.89 6.59 -3.53
CA ILE A 200 -8.19 6.61 -2.25
C ILE A 200 -7.99 5.17 -1.77
N ILE A 201 -6.75 4.85 -1.36
CA ILE A 201 -6.44 3.62 -0.65
C ILE A 201 -6.08 4.00 0.78
N GLY A 202 -6.91 3.58 1.74
CA GLY A 202 -6.61 3.71 3.17
C GLY A 202 -6.07 2.41 3.75
N THR A 203 -5.19 2.51 4.75
CA THR A 203 -4.82 1.38 5.61
C THR A 203 -5.16 1.69 7.06
N ALA A 204 -5.55 0.67 7.81
CA ALA A 204 -5.82 0.79 9.23
C ALA A 204 -5.42 -0.49 9.98
N ASN A 205 -4.92 -0.33 11.20
CA ASN A 205 -4.63 -1.43 12.10
C ASN A 205 -5.84 -1.72 12.98
N THR A 206 -6.18 -3.00 13.16
CA THR A 206 -7.34 -3.44 13.94
C THR A 206 -7.09 -3.47 15.45
N ARG A 207 -5.83 -3.50 15.89
CA ARG A 207 -5.44 -3.66 17.31
C ARG A 207 -4.66 -2.49 17.91
N ASP A 208 -4.47 -1.41 17.17
CA ASP A 208 -3.71 -0.26 17.69
C ASP A 208 -4.47 0.44 18.82
N LYS A 209 -3.77 0.71 19.92
CA LYS A 209 -4.26 1.61 20.99
C LYS A 209 -4.09 3.06 20.54
N GLY A 210 -5.07 3.92 20.81
CA GLY A 210 -5.01 5.34 20.45
C GLY A 210 -5.40 5.64 18.99
N VAL A 211 -6.19 4.76 18.37
CA VAL A 211 -6.83 5.02 17.09
C VAL A 211 -8.13 5.82 17.27
N ASN A 212 -8.38 6.69 16.33
CA ASN A 212 -9.64 7.41 16.23
C ASN A 212 -10.63 6.60 15.40
N GLU A 213 -11.84 6.41 15.91
CA GLU A 213 -12.86 5.70 15.17
C GLU A 213 -13.32 6.52 13.97
N MET A 214 -13.36 5.89 12.79
CA MET A 214 -13.90 6.53 11.58
C MET A 214 -15.40 6.76 11.73
N SER A 215 -15.89 7.91 11.28
CA SER A 215 -17.31 8.20 11.25
C SER A 215 -18.08 7.23 10.34
N GLY A 216 -19.34 6.98 10.64
CA GLY A 216 -20.19 6.17 9.77
C GLY A 216 -20.35 6.74 8.36
N ALA A 217 -20.23 8.07 8.22
CA ALA A 217 -20.26 8.74 6.95
C ALA A 217 -19.02 8.41 6.10
N LEU A 218 -17.83 8.44 6.68
CA LEU A 218 -16.60 8.07 5.99
C LEU A 218 -16.54 6.57 5.69
N LYS A 219 -16.91 5.70 6.65
CA LYS A 219 -16.96 4.23 6.45
C LYS A 219 -17.77 3.83 5.21
N ARG A 220 -18.89 4.51 4.93
CA ARG A 220 -19.76 4.20 3.76
C ARG A 220 -19.09 4.49 2.40
N ARG A 221 -18.01 5.24 2.36
CA ARG A 221 -17.30 5.62 1.13
C ARG A 221 -16.18 4.67 0.79
N PHE A 222 -15.87 3.76 1.70
CA PHE A 222 -14.86 2.72 1.50
C PHE A 222 -15.49 1.32 1.34
N ASN A 223 -14.83 0.49 0.56
CA ASN A 223 -14.96 -0.96 0.63
C ASN A 223 -13.82 -1.48 1.50
N PHE A 224 -14.17 -2.25 2.52
CA PHE A 224 -13.22 -2.79 3.49
C PHE A 224 -12.79 -4.18 3.08
N GLU A 225 -11.48 -4.39 3.06
CA GLU A 225 -10.85 -5.69 2.84
C GLU A 225 -9.93 -6.03 4.01
N THR A 226 -10.12 -7.21 4.60
CA THR A 226 -9.29 -7.65 5.72
C THR A 226 -8.09 -8.44 5.20
N VAL A 227 -6.90 -7.94 5.52
CA VAL A 227 -5.63 -8.61 5.23
C VAL A 227 -5.25 -9.44 6.46
N GLU A 228 -5.44 -10.75 6.34
CA GLU A 228 -5.12 -11.69 7.40
C GLU A 228 -3.62 -12.04 7.42
N PRO A 229 -3.07 -12.40 8.59
CA PRO A 229 -1.75 -13.01 8.67
C PRO A 229 -1.65 -14.29 7.86
N VAL A 230 -0.45 -14.64 7.42
CA VAL A 230 -0.21 -15.93 6.76
C VAL A 230 -0.44 -17.05 7.78
N ARG A 231 -1.37 -17.98 7.46
CA ARG A 231 -1.72 -19.09 8.35
C ARG A 231 -0.94 -20.37 8.08
N ASP A 232 -0.41 -20.53 6.88
CA ASP A 232 0.40 -21.68 6.48
C ASP A 232 1.86 -21.44 6.86
N VAL A 233 2.35 -22.21 7.84
CA VAL A 233 3.73 -22.14 8.36
C VAL A 233 4.76 -22.40 7.26
N ARG A 234 4.47 -23.31 6.31
CA ARG A 234 5.39 -23.60 5.19
C ARG A 234 5.51 -22.41 4.27
N LEU A 235 4.37 -21.79 3.95
CA LEU A 235 4.34 -20.58 3.15
C LEU A 235 5.05 -19.42 3.88
N GLU A 236 4.85 -19.29 5.20
CA GLU A 236 5.54 -18.27 6.01
C GLU A 236 7.06 -18.47 6.00
N LYS A 237 7.54 -19.71 6.14
CA LYS A 237 8.95 -20.06 5.98
C LYS A 237 9.50 -19.63 4.62
N GLU A 238 8.79 -19.94 3.54
CA GLU A 238 9.19 -19.54 2.18
C GLU A 238 9.29 -18.01 2.02
N ILE A 239 8.35 -17.26 2.61
CA ILE A 239 8.36 -15.79 2.61
C ILE A 239 9.58 -15.29 3.39
N ILE A 240 9.84 -15.80 4.59
CA ILE A 240 10.98 -15.41 5.43
C ILE A 240 12.28 -15.60 4.65
N ILE A 241 12.50 -16.77 4.09
CA ILE A 241 13.72 -17.07 3.32
C ILE A 241 13.87 -16.11 2.14
N ARG A 242 12.84 -15.93 1.35
CA ARG A 242 12.91 -15.14 0.12
C ARG A 242 13.11 -13.66 0.40
N GLU A 243 12.35 -13.09 1.33
CA GLU A 243 12.48 -11.66 1.65
C GLU A 243 13.84 -11.37 2.31
N ALA A 244 14.34 -12.28 3.18
CA ALA A 244 15.68 -12.14 3.75
C ALA A 244 16.78 -12.27 2.69
N GLN A 245 16.64 -13.16 1.71
CA GLN A 245 17.57 -13.25 0.56
C GLN A 245 17.59 -11.96 -0.27
N ASP A 246 16.43 -11.36 -0.51
CA ASP A 246 16.36 -10.10 -1.26
C ASP A 246 16.99 -8.95 -0.46
N LEU A 247 16.84 -8.92 0.85
CA LEU A 247 17.53 -7.97 1.74
C LEU A 247 19.04 -8.21 1.75
N ALA A 248 19.50 -9.48 1.85
CA ALA A 248 20.90 -9.85 1.84
C ALA A 248 21.60 -9.43 0.53
N LYS A 249 20.95 -9.63 -0.62
CA LYS A 249 21.46 -9.16 -1.92
C LYS A 249 21.64 -7.65 -1.95
N THR A 250 20.68 -6.91 -1.38
CA THR A 250 20.74 -5.44 -1.30
C THR A 250 21.83 -4.98 -0.34
N GLY A 251 22.01 -5.71 0.77
CA GLY A 251 23.05 -5.45 1.79
C GLY A 251 24.42 -5.99 1.43
N HIS A 252 24.60 -6.64 0.25
CA HIS A 252 25.83 -7.31 -0.16
C HIS A 252 26.33 -8.36 0.83
N ILE A 253 25.39 -9.04 1.51
CA ILE A 253 25.66 -10.15 2.43
C ILE A 253 25.64 -11.46 1.63
N ASP A 254 26.76 -12.14 1.59
CA ASP A 254 26.90 -13.46 0.93
C ASP A 254 27.04 -14.55 1.99
N GLN A 255 25.93 -14.87 2.63
CA GLN A 255 25.86 -15.92 3.64
C GLN A 255 24.90 -17.03 3.19
N PRO A 256 25.20 -18.30 3.50
CA PRO A 256 24.27 -19.39 3.23
C PRO A 256 22.99 -19.25 4.05
N ILE A 257 21.87 -19.63 3.44
CA ILE A 257 20.58 -19.61 4.10
C ILE A 257 20.45 -20.85 5.01
N ASP A 258 20.23 -20.60 6.28
CA ASP A 258 19.86 -21.65 7.23
C ASP A 258 18.35 -21.89 7.18
N THR A 259 17.95 -22.95 6.47
CA THR A 259 16.54 -23.31 6.29
C THR A 259 15.88 -23.80 7.58
N ASP A 260 16.65 -24.35 8.51
CA ASP A 260 16.14 -24.87 9.77
C ASP A 260 15.88 -23.72 10.76
N ALA A 261 16.76 -22.70 10.76
CA ALA A 261 16.52 -21.47 11.49
C ALA A 261 15.26 -20.72 10.98
N ALA A 262 15.06 -20.67 9.66
CA ALA A 262 13.86 -20.08 9.08
C ALA A 262 12.57 -20.84 9.48
N GLU A 263 12.64 -22.18 9.53
CA GLU A 263 11.53 -23.01 9.98
C GLU A 263 11.23 -22.81 11.46
N LEU A 264 12.26 -22.80 12.30
CA LEU A 264 12.12 -22.54 13.74
C LEU A 264 11.43 -21.19 13.99
N LEU A 265 11.84 -20.13 13.29
CA LEU A 265 11.21 -18.81 13.39
C LEU A 265 9.76 -18.83 12.94
N ALA A 266 9.46 -19.45 11.78
CA ALA A 266 8.09 -19.52 11.26
C ALA A 266 7.17 -20.27 12.23
N VAL A 267 7.60 -21.42 12.76
CA VAL A 267 6.84 -22.20 13.75
C VAL A 267 6.64 -21.40 15.03
N THR A 268 7.72 -20.83 15.58
CA THR A 268 7.66 -20.07 16.84
C THR A 268 6.70 -18.87 16.74
N TYR A 269 6.80 -18.09 15.67
CA TYR A 269 5.92 -16.94 15.45
C TYR A 269 4.47 -17.35 15.25
N HIS A 270 4.24 -18.44 14.54
CA HIS A 270 2.91 -19.01 14.35
C HIS A 270 2.28 -19.46 15.68
N GLU A 271 2.99 -20.28 16.48
CA GLU A 271 2.52 -20.79 17.76
C GLU A 271 2.22 -19.68 18.77
N LEU A 272 3.08 -18.65 18.82
CA LEU A 272 2.86 -17.49 19.67
C LEU A 272 1.61 -16.69 19.26
N ARG A 273 1.36 -16.54 17.95
CA ARG A 273 0.12 -15.90 17.45
C ARG A 273 -1.14 -16.69 17.80
N GLU A 274 -1.08 -18.01 17.62
CA GLU A 274 -2.22 -18.88 17.91
C GLU A 274 -2.42 -19.09 19.43
N GLY A 275 -1.38 -18.90 20.23
CA GLY A 275 -1.40 -19.13 21.68
C GLY A 275 -1.44 -20.62 22.04
N VAL A 276 -0.97 -21.47 21.14
CA VAL A 276 -0.92 -22.92 21.34
C VAL A 276 0.21 -23.50 20.50
N THR A 277 0.97 -24.46 21.07
CA THR A 277 1.99 -25.19 20.34
C THR A 277 1.38 -26.24 19.41
N SER A 278 2.16 -26.75 18.46
CA SER A 278 1.82 -27.89 17.61
C SER A 278 1.46 -29.16 18.41
N GLU A 279 1.96 -29.29 19.65
CA GLU A 279 1.65 -30.39 20.58
C GLU A 279 0.42 -30.11 21.46
N GLY A 280 -0.23 -28.96 21.31
CA GLY A 280 -1.45 -28.60 22.05
C GLY A 280 -1.20 -27.91 23.41
N THR A 281 0.05 -27.57 23.74
CA THR A 281 0.38 -26.83 24.97
C THR A 281 -0.06 -25.37 24.80
N LYS A 282 -0.83 -24.84 25.76
CA LYS A 282 -1.25 -23.44 25.77
C LYS A 282 -0.07 -22.52 26.05
N LEU A 283 0.07 -21.48 25.23
CA LEU A 283 1.04 -20.41 25.39
C LEU A 283 0.33 -19.10 25.76
N GLU A 284 1.01 -18.28 26.55
CA GLU A 284 0.58 -16.90 26.76
C GLU A 284 0.87 -16.10 25.48
N ARG A 285 -0.16 -15.51 24.89
CA ARG A 285 0.02 -14.69 23.70
C ARG A 285 0.77 -13.41 24.05
N PRO A 286 1.85 -13.08 23.31
CA PRO A 286 2.55 -11.81 23.51
C PRO A 286 1.61 -10.61 23.30
N ASN A 287 1.85 -9.51 24.01
CA ASN A 287 1.17 -8.25 23.72
C ASN A 287 1.60 -7.64 22.38
N ALA A 288 2.78 -7.99 21.89
CA ALA A 288 3.27 -7.62 20.57
C ALA A 288 2.72 -8.55 19.50
N VAL A 289 2.48 -8.02 18.31
CA VAL A 289 2.10 -8.82 17.15
C VAL A 289 3.35 -9.48 16.60
N MET A 290 3.37 -10.82 16.59
CA MET A 290 4.45 -11.61 16.02
C MET A 290 4.24 -11.71 14.50
N SER A 291 4.60 -10.64 13.78
CA SER A 291 4.33 -10.54 12.35
C SER A 291 5.38 -11.25 11.49
N THR A 292 4.99 -11.68 10.29
CA THR A 292 5.92 -12.24 9.30
C THR A 292 7.03 -11.25 8.93
N ALA A 293 6.75 -9.94 8.93
CA ALA A 293 7.75 -8.90 8.67
C ALA A 293 8.83 -8.84 9.78
N GLU A 294 8.42 -9.01 11.05
CA GLU A 294 9.37 -9.12 12.16
C GLU A 294 10.20 -10.39 12.06
N ALA A 295 9.57 -11.53 11.71
CA ALA A 295 10.29 -12.78 11.49
C ALA A 295 11.35 -12.65 10.38
N VAL A 296 11.05 -11.99 9.27
CA VAL A 296 12.00 -11.64 8.20
C VAL A 296 13.16 -10.81 8.74
N SER A 297 12.87 -9.78 9.54
CA SER A 297 13.89 -8.89 10.10
C SER A 297 14.81 -9.63 11.07
N VAL A 298 14.26 -10.48 11.95
CA VAL A 298 15.05 -11.30 12.87
C VAL A 298 15.92 -12.28 12.08
N PHE A 299 15.36 -12.99 11.11
CA PHE A 299 16.11 -13.93 10.30
C PHE A 299 17.24 -13.25 9.51
N TYR A 300 16.98 -12.10 8.91
CA TYR A 300 18.02 -11.31 8.21
C TYR A 300 19.18 -10.90 9.13
N GLN A 301 18.89 -10.58 10.41
CA GLN A 301 19.93 -10.24 11.39
C GLN A 301 20.79 -11.44 11.82
N THR A 302 20.32 -12.66 11.60
CA THR A 302 21.09 -13.89 11.90
C THR A 302 22.01 -14.31 10.74
N MET A 303 21.85 -13.69 9.58
CA MET A 303 22.69 -13.90 8.41
C MET A 303 23.94 -13.01 8.47
#